data_0902a4b6cc126c49e9bad5ce3c94d655
#
_entry.id   0902a4b6cc126c49e9bad5ce3c94d655
#
_cell.length_a   1.000
_cell.length_b   1.000
_cell.length_c   1.000
_cell.angle_alpha   90.00
_cell.angle_beta   90.00
_cell.angle_gamma   90.00
#
_symmetry.space_group_name_H-M   'P 1'
#
loop_
_entity.id
_entity.type
_entity.pdbx_description
1 polymer ?
#
loop_
_entity_poly.entity_id
_entity_poly.type
_entity_poly.pdbx_seq_one_letter_code
_entity_poly.pdbx_strand_id
1 'polypeptide(L)'
;KRGGRWQPVEWQVAIEEAAWGLKSRDLGVLASPHATLEELYLAGKLAAGSGGKNAGAADFRLRHSDFSADGKRAGIPWLGMPIADLATLDRVLVVGSFLRKDHPLIAHRLRQAAKRGAKIHVLHSVDDDWAMPVAGKKVVAPSEIPGAVSSFKEFLSQGKNAAVLLGNFAQQHPQAAQIHAAAQALGVKVGFLGEAANSVGGYLAGLPVGGGLPAVYGRKAMLVLNAEPELDCGDPQAARAALGKAEFVVALSAYDAGASYANVILPIAAFTETPGSFVNTEGRLQSFYATVNPPGEARPAWKVLRVLGSSLGLPGFELDTVEQVRAACLAGRDIAALLSNKIDFSGEAKPAPSGIQRIADVPIYFADPLVRRSAPLQETKDAAAPRAWMNRRLMGRLALADGDTVQVRQGEGQATLKAALDERLPDECVRVAAAHRSTAGLGAMFGTVTLEKVRMEKVA
;
A
#
# COMPACT_ATOMS: atom_id res chain seq x y z
N LYS A 1 -7.01 18.21 -20.81
CA LYS A 1 -7.15 19.60 -20.29
C LYS A 1 -6.65 20.56 -21.32
N ARG A 2 -7.47 21.52 -21.77
CA ARG A 2 -7.10 22.50 -22.80
C ARG A 2 -7.26 23.91 -22.25
N GLY A 3 -6.22 24.73 -22.38
CA GLY A 3 -6.22 26.09 -21.82
C GLY A 3 -6.53 26.16 -20.32
N GLY A 4 -6.09 25.16 -19.54
CA GLY A 4 -6.33 25.06 -18.11
C GLY A 4 -7.73 24.55 -17.71
N ARG A 5 -8.66 24.35 -18.65
CA ARG A 5 -10.03 23.90 -18.41
C ARG A 5 -10.24 22.44 -18.85
N TRP A 6 -11.03 21.68 -18.10
CA TRP A 6 -11.47 20.36 -18.50
C TRP A 6 -12.52 20.46 -19.60
N GLN A 7 -12.34 19.65 -20.66
CA GLN A 7 -13.25 19.55 -21.78
C GLN A 7 -13.48 18.07 -22.09
N PRO A 8 -14.73 17.58 -22.16
CA PRO A 8 -15.00 16.25 -22.65
C PRO A 8 -14.65 16.19 -24.15
N VAL A 9 -14.07 15.06 -24.55
CA VAL A 9 -13.69 14.78 -25.93
C VAL A 9 -13.98 13.30 -26.24
N GLU A 10 -14.05 12.96 -27.54
CA GLU A 10 -14.18 11.58 -27.98
C GLU A 10 -12.99 10.72 -27.54
N TRP A 11 -13.23 9.43 -27.31
CA TRP A 11 -12.20 8.48 -26.88
C TRP A 11 -10.97 8.47 -27.75
N GLN A 12 -11.13 8.50 -29.08
CA GLN A 12 -10.02 8.53 -30.03
C GLN A 12 -9.11 9.73 -29.77
N VAL A 13 -9.69 10.92 -29.64
CA VAL A 13 -8.95 12.15 -29.34
C VAL A 13 -8.23 12.07 -28.01
N ALA A 14 -8.89 11.52 -26.98
CA ALA A 14 -8.30 11.38 -25.64
C ALA A 14 -7.10 10.41 -25.65
N ILE A 15 -7.20 9.28 -26.35
CA ILE A 15 -6.11 8.30 -26.49
C ILE A 15 -4.94 8.88 -27.30
N GLU A 16 -5.21 9.57 -28.41
CA GLU A 16 -4.18 10.21 -29.23
C GLU A 16 -3.42 11.28 -28.43
N GLU A 17 -4.13 12.10 -27.64
CA GLU A 17 -3.51 13.11 -26.78
C GLU A 17 -2.69 12.45 -25.65
N ALA A 18 -3.21 11.40 -25.01
CA ALA A 18 -2.49 10.62 -24.00
C ALA A 18 -1.21 9.98 -24.61
N ALA A 19 -1.33 9.33 -25.76
CA ALA A 19 -0.19 8.72 -26.46
C ALA A 19 0.87 9.76 -26.86
N TRP A 20 0.43 10.90 -27.39
CA TRP A 20 1.34 12.00 -27.73
C TRP A 20 2.09 12.50 -26.49
N GLY A 21 1.38 12.69 -25.37
CA GLY A 21 1.95 13.18 -24.12
C GLY A 21 2.93 12.20 -23.48
N LEU A 22 2.74 10.91 -23.67
CA LEU A 22 3.61 9.87 -23.13
C LEU A 22 4.75 9.48 -24.08
N LYS A 23 4.60 9.75 -25.38
CA LYS A 23 5.55 9.35 -26.41
C LYS A 23 6.92 9.97 -26.18
N SER A 24 7.97 9.14 -26.30
CA SER A 24 9.38 9.56 -26.20
C SER A 24 9.77 10.22 -24.85
N ARG A 25 8.94 10.11 -23.82
CA ARG A 25 9.25 10.55 -22.46
C ARG A 25 9.53 9.35 -21.57
N ASP A 26 10.37 9.55 -20.58
CA ASP A 26 10.58 8.56 -19.52
C ASP A 26 9.28 8.41 -18.73
N LEU A 27 8.62 7.26 -18.82
CA LEU A 27 7.33 7.02 -18.20
C LEU A 27 7.48 6.47 -16.79
N GLY A 28 6.79 7.10 -15.84
CA GLY A 28 6.53 6.60 -14.49
C GLY A 28 5.08 6.11 -14.37
N VAL A 29 4.87 4.93 -13.82
CA VAL A 29 3.54 4.38 -13.57
C VAL A 29 3.31 4.15 -12.08
N LEU A 30 2.28 4.77 -11.54
CA LEU A 30 1.72 4.51 -10.22
C LEU A 30 0.46 3.67 -10.39
N ALA A 31 0.51 2.40 -10.03
CA ALA A 31 -0.60 1.48 -10.18
C ALA A 31 -1.19 1.09 -8.82
N SER A 32 -2.51 1.07 -8.71
CA SER A 32 -3.17 0.57 -7.50
C SER A 32 -2.89 -0.93 -7.30
N PRO A 33 -2.57 -1.38 -6.07
CA PRO A 33 -2.45 -2.80 -5.75
C PRO A 33 -3.80 -3.55 -5.81
N HIS A 34 -4.90 -2.83 -6.01
CA HIS A 34 -6.25 -3.38 -6.25
C HIS A 34 -6.58 -3.57 -7.74
N ALA A 35 -5.69 -3.14 -8.65
CA ALA A 35 -5.84 -3.40 -10.07
C ALA A 35 -5.72 -4.90 -10.39
N THR A 36 -6.36 -5.34 -11.48
CA THR A 36 -6.30 -6.74 -11.91
C THR A 36 -4.90 -7.14 -12.36
N LEU A 37 -4.62 -8.44 -12.41
CA LEU A 37 -3.35 -8.98 -12.91
C LEU A 37 -3.05 -8.46 -14.32
N GLU A 38 -4.09 -8.42 -15.16
CA GLU A 38 -4.01 -7.99 -16.55
C GLU A 38 -3.68 -6.50 -16.67
N GLU A 39 -4.30 -5.68 -15.83
CA GLU A 39 -4.04 -4.23 -15.76
C GLU A 39 -2.61 -3.94 -15.28
N LEU A 40 -2.16 -4.62 -14.23
CA LEU A 40 -0.79 -4.48 -13.70
C LEU A 40 0.26 -4.94 -14.73
N TYR A 41 0.00 -6.03 -15.43
CA TYR A 41 0.89 -6.53 -16.50
C TYR A 41 1.02 -5.51 -17.64
N LEU A 42 -0.09 -4.99 -18.15
CA LEU A 42 -0.06 -4.00 -19.23
C LEU A 42 0.57 -2.68 -18.78
N ALA A 43 0.34 -2.25 -17.55
CA ALA A 43 0.95 -1.07 -16.97
C ALA A 43 2.47 -1.20 -16.83
N GLY A 44 2.95 -2.34 -16.33
CA GLY A 44 4.39 -2.67 -16.29
C GLY A 44 5.02 -2.75 -17.66
N LYS A 45 4.32 -3.34 -18.64
CA LYS A 45 4.77 -3.44 -20.04
C LYS A 45 4.83 -2.07 -20.72
N LEU A 46 3.89 -1.17 -20.46
CA LEU A 46 3.94 0.21 -20.92
C LEU A 46 5.19 0.92 -20.38
N ALA A 47 5.47 0.81 -19.08
CA ALA A 47 6.67 1.40 -18.50
C ALA A 47 7.95 0.83 -19.10
N ALA A 48 8.06 -0.49 -19.20
CA ALA A 48 9.25 -1.16 -19.74
C ALA A 48 9.51 -0.82 -21.23
N GLY A 49 8.44 -0.65 -22.01
CA GLY A 49 8.53 -0.35 -23.45
C GLY A 49 8.70 1.14 -23.78
N SER A 50 8.43 2.04 -22.81
CA SER A 50 8.53 3.48 -23.02
C SER A 50 9.92 4.02 -22.62
N GLY A 51 10.37 5.10 -23.29
CA GLY A 51 11.58 5.81 -22.88
C GLY A 51 12.87 5.44 -23.61
N GLY A 52 12.85 4.61 -24.63
CA GLY A 52 14.03 4.32 -25.47
C GLY A 52 15.21 3.76 -24.67
N LYS A 53 16.33 4.50 -24.57
CA LYS A 53 17.54 4.06 -23.83
C LYS A 53 17.33 4.03 -22.30
N ASN A 54 16.37 4.76 -21.78
CA ASN A 54 16.02 4.80 -20.36
C ASN A 54 14.65 4.16 -20.18
N ALA A 55 14.60 2.86 -19.90
CA ALA A 55 13.35 2.18 -19.57
C ALA A 55 12.58 2.96 -18.49
N GLY A 56 11.26 3.03 -18.61
CA GLY A 56 10.40 3.66 -17.61
C GLY A 56 10.46 2.95 -16.26
N ALA A 57 9.70 3.45 -15.31
CA ALA A 57 9.55 2.85 -13.99
C ALA A 57 8.07 2.65 -13.65
N ALA A 58 7.74 1.56 -12.94
CA ALA A 58 6.38 1.29 -12.50
C ALA A 58 6.39 0.64 -11.12
N ASP A 59 5.50 1.05 -10.24
CA ASP A 59 5.31 0.40 -8.96
C ASP A 59 3.83 0.38 -8.55
N PHE A 60 3.44 -0.68 -7.85
CA PHE A 60 2.11 -0.87 -7.28
C PHE A 60 2.12 -0.83 -5.73
N ARG A 61 3.30 -0.82 -5.11
CA ARG A 61 3.50 -0.81 -3.66
C ARG A 61 3.46 0.63 -3.15
N LEU A 62 2.33 1.30 -3.33
CA LEU A 62 2.21 2.75 -3.15
C LEU A 62 2.51 3.21 -1.71
N ARG A 63 2.31 2.35 -0.70
CA ARG A 63 2.54 2.66 0.71
C ARG A 63 3.88 2.20 1.26
N HIS A 64 4.68 1.49 0.46
CA HIS A 64 6.01 1.06 0.90
C HIS A 64 6.98 2.24 1.01
N SER A 65 7.85 2.17 2.01
CA SER A 65 8.89 3.18 2.26
C SER A 65 10.31 2.63 2.07
N ASP A 66 10.47 1.30 2.03
CA ASP A 66 11.75 0.63 1.87
C ASP A 66 11.75 -0.28 0.64
N PHE A 67 12.62 0.04 -0.31
CA PHE A 67 12.82 -0.69 -1.56
C PHE A 67 14.18 -1.41 -1.61
N SER A 68 14.92 -1.43 -0.51
CA SER A 68 16.28 -2.02 -0.44
C SER A 68 16.29 -3.55 -0.58
N ALA A 69 15.13 -4.19 -0.45
CA ALA A 69 14.92 -5.61 -0.73
C ALA A 69 14.73 -5.95 -2.22
N ASP A 70 14.58 -4.94 -3.09
CA ASP A 70 14.39 -5.17 -4.52
C ASP A 70 15.64 -5.78 -5.13
N GLY A 71 15.46 -6.82 -5.95
CA GLY A 71 16.55 -7.61 -6.51
C GLY A 71 17.24 -8.57 -5.54
N LYS A 72 16.84 -8.58 -4.25
CA LYS A 72 17.44 -9.46 -3.21
C LYS A 72 16.49 -10.57 -2.75
N ARG A 73 15.25 -10.58 -3.21
CA ARG A 73 14.30 -11.66 -2.94
C ARG A 73 14.50 -12.79 -3.95
N ALA A 74 14.44 -14.03 -3.46
CA ALA A 74 14.56 -15.22 -4.31
C ALA A 74 13.31 -15.50 -5.16
N GLY A 75 12.18 -14.84 -4.86
CA GLY A 75 10.92 -15.02 -5.57
C GLY A 75 9.85 -14.04 -5.12
N ILE A 76 8.62 -14.35 -5.46
CA ILE A 76 7.44 -13.54 -5.17
C ILE A 76 7.05 -13.71 -3.70
N PRO A 77 6.95 -12.63 -2.90
CA PRO A 77 6.52 -12.70 -1.51
C PRO A 77 5.04 -13.11 -1.41
N TRP A 78 4.74 -14.00 -0.47
CA TRP A 78 3.42 -14.59 -0.28
C TRP A 78 3.18 -15.00 1.19
N LEU A 79 2.04 -15.56 1.51
CA LEU A 79 1.70 -15.99 2.87
C LEU A 79 2.64 -17.09 3.44
N GLY A 80 3.45 -17.74 2.60
CA GLY A 80 4.38 -18.78 3.03
C GLY A 80 3.74 -20.15 3.26
N MET A 81 2.40 -20.24 3.13
CA MET A 81 1.61 -21.45 3.31
C MET A 81 0.20 -21.26 2.74
N PRO A 82 -0.57 -22.35 2.49
CA PRO A 82 -2.00 -22.24 2.24
C PRO A 82 -2.74 -21.60 3.42
N ILE A 83 -3.80 -20.84 3.14
CA ILE A 83 -4.61 -20.16 4.19
C ILE A 83 -5.20 -21.18 5.17
N ALA A 84 -5.54 -22.37 4.70
CA ALA A 84 -6.05 -23.45 5.56
C ALA A 84 -5.04 -23.87 6.63
N ASP A 85 -3.76 -23.85 6.32
CA ASP A 85 -2.67 -24.31 7.21
C ASP A 85 -2.41 -23.36 8.37
N LEU A 86 -2.87 -22.10 8.30
CA LEU A 86 -2.82 -21.17 9.43
C LEU A 86 -3.50 -21.75 10.69
N ALA A 87 -4.52 -22.57 10.48
CA ALA A 87 -5.22 -23.22 11.59
C ALA A 87 -4.42 -24.35 12.26
N THR A 88 -3.31 -24.80 11.67
CA THR A 88 -2.44 -25.88 12.19
C THR A 88 -1.20 -25.36 12.91
N LEU A 89 -0.97 -24.05 12.87
CA LEU A 89 0.16 -23.42 13.55
C LEU A 89 0.03 -23.56 15.07
N ASP A 90 1.15 -23.77 15.75
CA ASP A 90 1.23 -23.86 17.21
C ASP A 90 1.96 -22.70 17.87
N ARG A 91 2.87 -22.04 17.15
CA ARG A 91 3.55 -20.80 17.55
C ARG A 91 3.49 -19.78 16.43
N VAL A 92 2.97 -18.61 16.71
CA VAL A 92 2.83 -17.54 15.71
C VAL A 92 3.33 -16.23 16.30
N LEU A 93 4.20 -15.55 15.56
CA LEU A 93 4.54 -14.16 15.78
C LEU A 93 3.90 -13.31 14.69
N VAL A 94 3.03 -12.38 15.05
CA VAL A 94 2.49 -11.39 14.12
C VAL A 94 3.23 -10.07 14.32
N VAL A 95 3.85 -9.55 13.26
CA VAL A 95 4.65 -8.33 13.29
C VAL A 95 3.96 -7.23 12.49
N GLY A 96 3.71 -6.09 13.11
CA GLY A 96 3.22 -4.89 12.44
C GLY A 96 1.93 -5.11 11.65
N SER A 97 0.85 -5.54 12.32
CA SER A 97 -0.44 -5.78 11.68
C SER A 97 -1.61 -5.35 12.56
N PHE A 98 -2.56 -4.63 12.00
CA PHE A 98 -3.90 -4.44 12.53
C PHE A 98 -4.80 -5.61 12.08
N LEU A 99 -4.38 -6.83 12.37
CA LEU A 99 -4.83 -8.08 11.75
C LEU A 99 -6.35 -8.22 11.68
N ARG A 100 -7.06 -7.82 12.74
CA ARG A 100 -8.53 -7.94 12.80
C ARG A 100 -9.24 -7.03 11.80
N LYS A 101 -8.61 -5.90 11.44
CA LYS A 101 -9.13 -4.92 10.48
C LYS A 101 -8.62 -5.20 9.07
N ASP A 102 -7.30 -5.39 8.92
CA ASP A 102 -6.68 -5.56 7.62
C ASP A 102 -6.98 -6.95 7.01
N HIS A 103 -6.98 -8.00 7.86
CA HIS A 103 -7.05 -9.40 7.41
C HIS A 103 -8.02 -10.23 8.27
N PRO A 104 -9.33 -9.90 8.30
CA PRO A 104 -10.29 -10.52 9.22
C PRO A 104 -10.43 -12.04 9.06
N LEU A 105 -10.31 -12.57 7.84
CA LEU A 105 -10.38 -14.01 7.59
C LEU A 105 -9.13 -14.74 8.09
N ILE A 106 -7.96 -14.14 7.99
CA ILE A 106 -6.71 -14.66 8.58
C ILE A 106 -6.80 -14.58 10.11
N ALA A 107 -7.27 -13.47 10.65
CA ALA A 107 -7.53 -13.34 12.09
C ALA A 107 -8.46 -14.44 12.60
N HIS A 108 -9.51 -14.77 11.85
CA HIS A 108 -10.42 -15.86 12.18
C HIS A 108 -9.70 -17.23 12.23
N ARG A 109 -8.84 -17.53 11.25
CA ARG A 109 -8.04 -18.79 11.23
C ARG A 109 -7.09 -18.87 12.41
N LEU A 110 -6.38 -17.80 12.73
CA LEU A 110 -5.50 -17.75 13.91
C LEU A 110 -6.28 -17.85 15.23
N ARG A 111 -7.47 -17.26 15.31
CA ARG A 111 -8.37 -17.43 16.45
C ARG A 111 -8.77 -18.90 16.66
N GLN A 112 -9.03 -19.64 15.57
CA GLN A 112 -9.32 -21.06 15.66
C GLN A 112 -8.09 -21.85 16.12
N ALA A 113 -6.88 -21.52 15.65
CA ALA A 113 -5.64 -22.10 16.14
C ALA A 113 -5.45 -21.83 17.64
N ALA A 114 -5.62 -20.55 18.08
CA ALA A 114 -5.50 -20.16 19.48
C ALA A 114 -6.47 -20.92 20.40
N LYS A 115 -7.74 -21.12 19.99
CA LYS A 115 -8.71 -21.94 20.71
C LYS A 115 -8.27 -23.40 20.87
N ARG A 116 -7.44 -23.92 19.96
CA ARG A 116 -6.86 -25.26 20.04
C ARG A 116 -5.51 -25.31 20.77
N GLY A 117 -5.09 -24.22 21.39
CA GLY A 117 -3.89 -24.14 22.20
C GLY A 117 -2.67 -23.49 21.53
N ALA A 118 -2.77 -23.04 20.29
CA ALA A 118 -1.70 -22.27 19.65
C ALA A 118 -1.37 -21.02 20.47
N LYS A 119 -0.09 -20.70 20.58
CA LYS A 119 0.39 -19.49 21.27
C LYS A 119 0.70 -18.42 20.22
N ILE A 120 0.03 -17.30 20.32
CA ILE A 120 0.20 -16.18 19.40
C ILE A 120 0.86 -15.03 20.17
N HIS A 121 1.98 -14.54 19.66
CA HIS A 121 2.61 -13.31 20.11
C HIS A 121 2.46 -12.22 19.08
N VAL A 122 2.43 -10.98 19.55
CA VAL A 122 2.27 -9.78 18.75
C VAL A 122 3.44 -8.84 19.01
N LEU A 123 4.06 -8.33 17.95
CA LEU A 123 5.00 -7.22 17.97
C LEU A 123 4.42 -6.07 17.14
N HIS A 124 4.06 -4.98 17.80
CA HIS A 124 3.43 -3.82 17.13
C HIS A 124 3.72 -2.52 17.89
N SER A 125 3.34 -1.40 17.30
CA SER A 125 3.39 -0.07 17.94
C SER A 125 2.06 0.36 18.58
N VAL A 126 1.07 -0.52 18.62
CA VAL A 126 -0.24 -0.28 19.26
C VAL A 126 -0.68 -1.55 19.98
N ASP A 127 -1.11 -1.42 21.23
CA ASP A 127 -1.76 -2.52 21.95
C ASP A 127 -3.24 -2.62 21.52
N ASP A 128 -3.47 -3.21 20.34
CA ASP A 128 -4.82 -3.32 19.79
C ASP A 128 -5.62 -4.49 20.40
N ASP A 129 -6.95 -4.43 20.25
CA ASP A 129 -7.84 -5.54 20.62
C ASP A 129 -7.87 -6.59 19.51
N TRP A 130 -7.31 -7.76 19.79
CA TRP A 130 -7.18 -8.87 18.84
C TRP A 130 -8.43 -9.74 18.74
N ALA A 131 -9.39 -9.58 19.64
CA ALA A 131 -10.60 -10.39 19.75
C ALA A 131 -10.33 -11.91 19.74
N MET A 132 -9.12 -12.32 20.20
CA MET A 132 -8.70 -13.71 20.37
C MET A 132 -7.68 -13.80 21.50
N PRO A 133 -7.47 -15.00 22.10
CA PRO A 133 -6.39 -15.20 23.05
C PRO A 133 -5.03 -14.94 22.41
N VAL A 134 -4.23 -14.05 22.98
CA VAL A 134 -2.82 -13.84 22.63
C VAL A 134 -1.97 -14.18 23.85
N ALA A 135 -0.85 -14.89 23.61
CA ALA A 135 0.05 -15.36 24.67
C ALA A 135 0.95 -14.23 25.19
N GLY A 136 1.21 -13.22 24.36
CA GLY A 136 1.95 -12.02 24.76
C GLY A 136 1.94 -10.94 23.69
N LYS A 137 2.12 -9.71 24.12
CA LYS A 137 2.24 -8.54 23.28
C LYS A 137 3.51 -7.78 23.63
N LYS A 138 4.28 -7.37 22.61
CA LYS A 138 5.40 -6.46 22.76
C LYS A 138 5.07 -5.19 21.97
N VAL A 139 4.75 -4.13 22.69
CA VAL A 139 4.39 -2.82 22.14
C VAL A 139 5.60 -1.92 22.24
N VAL A 140 6.09 -1.45 21.10
CA VAL A 140 7.34 -0.66 20.99
C VAL A 140 7.17 0.48 19.99
N ALA A 141 8.01 1.49 20.06
CA ALA A 141 8.04 2.54 19.05
C ALA A 141 8.31 1.94 17.65
N PRO A 142 7.84 2.57 16.55
CA PRO A 142 8.08 2.06 15.20
C PRO A 142 9.54 1.72 14.91
N SER A 143 10.47 2.59 15.29
CA SER A 143 11.92 2.39 15.06
C SER A 143 12.52 1.19 15.80
N GLU A 144 11.86 0.68 16.85
CA GLU A 144 12.36 -0.43 17.65
C GLU A 144 11.91 -1.80 17.10
N ILE A 145 10.88 -1.82 16.21
CA ILE A 145 10.35 -3.07 15.66
C ILE A 145 11.45 -3.93 15.01
N PRO A 146 12.34 -3.40 14.13
CA PRO A 146 13.35 -4.24 13.48
C PRO A 146 14.24 -4.99 14.46
N GLY A 147 14.72 -4.32 15.51
CA GLY A 147 15.56 -4.92 16.55
C GLY A 147 14.80 -5.87 17.48
N ALA A 148 13.50 -5.64 17.67
CA ALA A 148 12.70 -6.44 18.59
C ALA A 148 12.33 -7.84 18.05
N VAL A 149 12.38 -8.07 16.73
CA VAL A 149 11.99 -9.35 16.10
C VAL A 149 12.81 -10.52 16.64
N SER A 150 14.13 -10.34 16.80
CA SER A 150 15.04 -11.40 17.26
C SER A 150 14.72 -11.93 18.67
N SER A 151 14.09 -11.11 19.52
CA SER A 151 13.72 -11.52 20.89
C SER A 151 12.69 -12.65 20.96
N PHE A 152 12.06 -13.02 19.86
CA PHE A 152 11.07 -14.10 19.80
C PHE A 152 11.66 -15.45 19.36
N LYS A 153 13.00 -15.55 19.20
CA LYS A 153 13.64 -16.78 18.74
C LYS A 153 13.34 -17.98 19.63
N GLU A 154 13.51 -17.83 20.95
CA GLU A 154 13.24 -18.89 21.92
C GLU A 154 11.77 -19.33 21.89
N PHE A 155 10.85 -18.37 21.89
CA PHE A 155 9.41 -18.67 21.79
C PHE A 155 9.05 -19.49 20.57
N LEU A 156 9.58 -19.11 19.40
CA LEU A 156 9.26 -19.79 18.12
C LEU A 156 9.95 -21.17 18.02
N SER A 157 11.15 -21.34 18.59
CA SER A 157 11.88 -22.61 18.57
C SER A 157 11.19 -23.73 19.37
N GLN A 158 10.29 -23.39 20.29
CA GLN A 158 9.48 -24.34 21.04
C GLN A 158 8.32 -24.92 20.22
N GLY A 159 8.04 -24.36 19.03
CA GLY A 159 6.96 -24.81 18.16
C GLY A 159 7.39 -25.94 17.24
N LYS A 160 6.44 -26.84 16.93
CA LYS A 160 6.59 -27.85 15.88
C LYS A 160 6.18 -27.29 14.52
N ASN A 161 5.24 -26.36 14.50
CA ASN A 161 4.73 -25.71 13.30
C ASN A 161 4.60 -24.19 13.57
N ALA A 162 5.74 -23.48 13.48
CA ALA A 162 5.85 -22.09 13.84
C ALA A 162 5.93 -21.18 12.60
N ALA A 163 5.40 -19.96 12.72
CA ALA A 163 5.48 -18.95 11.67
C ALA A 163 5.60 -17.52 12.20
N VAL A 164 6.24 -16.67 11.41
CA VAL A 164 6.21 -15.21 11.53
C VAL A 164 5.36 -14.64 10.39
N LEU A 165 4.38 -13.83 10.73
CA LEU A 165 3.50 -13.17 9.76
C LEU A 165 3.78 -11.66 9.76
N LEU A 166 4.20 -11.11 8.62
CA LEU A 166 4.50 -9.70 8.42
C LEU A 166 3.27 -8.98 7.88
N GLY A 167 2.69 -8.08 8.68
CA GLY A 167 1.52 -7.30 8.30
C GLY A 167 1.86 -6.04 7.52
N ASN A 168 0.82 -5.25 7.19
CA ASN A 168 0.95 -4.05 6.37
C ASN A 168 1.91 -3.03 6.98
N PHE A 169 1.80 -2.77 8.29
CA PHE A 169 2.68 -1.83 8.98
C PHE A 169 4.15 -2.25 8.93
N ALA A 170 4.45 -3.56 9.04
CA ALA A 170 5.82 -4.08 8.91
C ALA A 170 6.34 -3.99 7.46
N GLN A 171 5.49 -4.23 6.46
CA GLN A 171 5.86 -4.17 5.04
C GLN A 171 6.04 -2.73 4.54
N GLN A 172 5.30 -1.78 5.11
CA GLN A 172 5.36 -0.36 4.79
C GLN A 172 6.48 0.37 5.56
N HIS A 173 7.09 -0.29 6.55
CA HIS A 173 8.10 0.29 7.44
C HIS A 173 9.37 0.72 6.67
N PRO A 174 10.04 1.86 7.06
CA PRO A 174 11.27 2.32 6.40
C PRO A 174 12.48 1.38 6.55
N GLN A 175 12.35 0.32 7.33
CA GLN A 175 13.32 -0.77 7.50
C GLN A 175 12.62 -2.13 7.28
N ALA A 176 11.74 -2.23 6.30
CA ALA A 176 11.00 -3.46 6.01
C ALA A 176 11.94 -4.63 5.60
N ALA A 177 13.03 -4.33 4.92
CA ALA A 177 14.04 -5.33 4.56
C ALA A 177 14.74 -5.92 5.79
N GLN A 178 15.07 -5.11 6.80
CA GLN A 178 15.62 -5.57 8.08
C GLN A 178 14.63 -6.42 8.86
N ILE A 179 13.36 -5.98 8.93
CA ILE A 179 12.30 -6.76 9.58
C ILE A 179 12.15 -8.12 8.91
N HIS A 180 12.17 -8.18 7.58
CA HIS A 180 12.11 -9.42 6.82
C HIS A 180 13.33 -10.31 7.09
N ALA A 181 14.54 -9.78 7.00
CA ALA A 181 15.78 -10.51 7.28
C ALA A 181 15.82 -11.04 8.72
N ALA A 182 15.41 -10.21 9.70
CA ALA A 182 15.30 -10.63 11.09
C ALA A 182 14.27 -11.75 11.28
N ALA A 183 13.13 -11.68 10.61
CA ALA A 183 12.12 -12.74 10.62
C ALA A 183 12.65 -14.04 10.01
N GLN A 184 13.36 -13.98 8.89
CA GLN A 184 13.99 -15.14 8.25
C GLN A 184 15.05 -15.79 9.16
N ALA A 185 15.83 -14.99 9.88
CA ALA A 185 16.86 -15.47 10.80
C ALA A 185 16.31 -16.25 12.00
N LEU A 186 15.01 -16.20 12.27
CA LEU A 186 14.37 -17.00 13.31
C LEU A 186 14.24 -18.48 12.92
N GLY A 187 14.45 -18.82 11.64
CA GLY A 187 14.50 -20.22 11.16
C GLY A 187 13.14 -20.91 11.06
N VAL A 188 12.05 -20.16 11.08
CA VAL A 188 10.67 -20.66 10.92
C VAL A 188 10.03 -20.13 9.63
N LYS A 189 8.81 -20.56 9.31
CA LYS A 189 8.09 -20.05 8.15
C LYS A 189 7.89 -18.54 8.26
N VAL A 190 8.15 -17.80 7.19
CA VAL A 190 7.84 -16.37 7.08
C VAL A 190 6.70 -16.20 6.10
N GLY A 191 5.69 -15.41 6.45
CA GLY A 191 4.55 -15.11 5.60
C GLY A 191 4.29 -13.61 5.50
N PHE A 192 3.94 -13.16 4.31
CA PHE A 192 3.47 -11.79 4.07
C PHE A 192 1.95 -11.76 4.02
N LEU A 193 1.36 -10.87 4.80
CA LEU A 193 -0.06 -10.56 4.73
C LEU A 193 -0.23 -9.48 3.66
N GLY A 194 -0.88 -9.81 2.55
CA GLY A 194 -0.99 -8.89 1.42
C GLY A 194 -1.77 -7.62 1.77
N GLU A 195 -1.30 -6.48 1.31
CA GLU A 195 -1.96 -5.18 1.54
C GLU A 195 -3.30 -5.08 0.81
N ALA A 196 -3.39 -5.71 -0.37
CA ALA A 196 -4.53 -5.61 -1.28
C ALA A 196 -4.82 -6.95 -1.96
N ALA A 197 -5.94 -7.02 -2.67
CA ALA A 197 -6.42 -8.24 -3.32
C ALA A 197 -5.41 -8.85 -4.31
N ASN A 198 -4.52 -8.03 -4.88
CA ASN A 198 -3.58 -8.47 -5.91
C ASN A 198 -2.11 -8.18 -5.57
N SER A 199 -1.75 -8.14 -4.29
CA SER A 199 -0.35 -7.89 -3.89
C SER A 199 0.61 -8.93 -4.46
N VAL A 200 0.26 -10.22 -4.46
CA VAL A 200 1.06 -11.29 -5.10
C VAL A 200 1.04 -11.16 -6.61
N GLY A 201 -0.13 -10.86 -7.18
CA GLY A 201 -0.30 -10.67 -8.63
C GLY A 201 0.51 -9.51 -9.20
N GLY A 202 0.72 -8.44 -8.45
CA GLY A 202 1.58 -7.33 -8.89
C GLY A 202 3.01 -7.78 -9.19
N TYR A 203 3.59 -8.58 -8.31
CA TYR A 203 4.92 -9.18 -8.56
C TYR A 203 4.88 -10.19 -9.73
N LEU A 204 3.84 -11.01 -9.81
CA LEU A 204 3.66 -11.96 -10.92
C LEU A 204 3.54 -11.24 -12.27
N ALA A 205 2.90 -10.08 -12.30
CA ALA A 205 2.79 -9.19 -13.46
C ALA A 205 4.12 -8.54 -13.88
N GLY A 206 5.20 -8.76 -13.13
CA GLY A 206 6.53 -8.21 -13.42
C GLY A 206 6.78 -6.84 -12.81
N LEU A 207 5.97 -6.41 -11.86
CA LEU A 207 6.22 -5.20 -11.08
C LEU A 207 7.02 -5.51 -9.79
N PRO A 208 7.83 -4.59 -9.28
CA PRO A 208 8.16 -3.26 -9.83
C PRO A 208 9.08 -3.31 -11.05
N VAL A 209 9.05 -2.23 -11.82
CA VAL A 209 10.02 -1.95 -12.89
C VAL A 209 10.84 -0.73 -12.45
N GLY A 210 12.16 -0.80 -12.58
CA GLY A 210 13.05 0.35 -12.44
C GLY A 210 13.40 0.82 -11.01
N GLY A 211 13.04 0.10 -9.93
CA GLY A 211 13.60 0.35 -8.60
C GLY A 211 12.71 1.14 -7.62
N GLY A 212 11.41 0.85 -7.58
CA GLY A 212 10.49 1.38 -6.57
C GLY A 212 9.96 2.80 -6.86
N LEU A 213 9.17 3.33 -5.92
CA LEU A 213 8.54 4.65 -6.06
C LEU A 213 9.53 5.80 -6.32
N PRO A 214 10.73 5.86 -5.72
CA PRO A 214 11.69 6.93 -6.03
C PRO A 214 12.07 6.98 -7.51
N ALA A 215 12.17 5.83 -8.18
CA ALA A 215 12.44 5.77 -9.61
C ALA A 215 11.24 6.23 -10.44
N VAL A 216 10.02 5.95 -9.98
CA VAL A 216 8.78 6.43 -10.61
C VAL A 216 8.67 7.95 -10.50
N TYR A 217 8.93 8.52 -9.32
CA TYR A 217 8.83 9.96 -9.05
C TYR A 217 9.83 10.82 -9.82
N GLY A 218 10.93 10.23 -10.30
CA GLY A 218 11.92 10.91 -11.13
C GLY A 218 11.56 11.03 -12.61
N ARG A 219 10.39 10.55 -13.04
CA ARG A 219 10.02 10.47 -14.47
C ARG A 219 9.35 11.73 -14.98
N LYS A 220 9.53 12.00 -16.27
CA LYS A 220 8.99 13.20 -16.94
C LYS A 220 7.53 13.07 -17.32
N ALA A 221 7.05 11.87 -17.62
CA ALA A 221 5.65 11.58 -17.86
C ALA A 221 5.15 10.57 -16.81
N MET A 222 3.90 10.74 -16.39
CA MET A 222 3.30 9.90 -15.37
C MET A 222 1.98 9.29 -15.85
N LEU A 223 1.78 8.03 -15.54
CA LEU A 223 0.48 7.35 -15.66
C LEU A 223 0.04 6.90 -14.27
N VAL A 224 -1.15 7.32 -13.86
CA VAL A 224 -1.76 6.93 -12.59
C VAL A 224 -2.93 6.00 -12.89
N LEU A 225 -2.82 4.74 -12.42
CA LEU A 225 -3.82 3.71 -12.67
C LEU A 225 -4.62 3.42 -11.39
N ASN A 226 -5.88 3.83 -11.40
CA ASN A 226 -6.85 3.58 -10.33
C ASN A 226 -6.34 3.88 -8.91
N ALA A 227 -5.61 4.99 -8.77
CA ALA A 227 -5.06 5.46 -7.51
C ALA A 227 -5.28 6.96 -7.32
N GLU A 228 -5.30 7.38 -6.07
CA GLU A 228 -5.27 8.77 -5.63
C GLU A 228 -3.96 8.99 -4.85
N PRO A 229 -2.86 9.37 -5.54
CA PRO A 229 -1.52 9.36 -4.94
C PRO A 229 -1.40 10.16 -3.64
N GLU A 230 -2.18 11.23 -3.50
CA GLU A 230 -2.26 12.05 -2.30
C GLU A 230 -2.89 11.33 -1.09
N LEU A 231 -3.56 10.18 -1.31
CA LEU A 231 -4.20 9.36 -0.27
C LEU A 231 -3.68 7.93 -0.25
N ASP A 232 -3.19 7.43 -1.39
CA ASP A 232 -2.78 6.03 -1.53
C ASP A 232 -1.27 5.81 -1.40
N CYS A 233 -0.45 6.87 -1.55
CA CYS A 233 0.99 6.75 -1.37
C CYS A 233 1.41 6.90 0.10
N GLY A 234 2.46 6.16 0.48
CA GLY A 234 3.06 6.24 1.81
C GLY A 234 3.71 7.59 2.12
N ASP A 235 4.10 8.33 1.08
CA ASP A 235 4.50 9.73 1.17
C ASP A 235 3.67 10.55 0.16
N PRO A 236 2.53 11.11 0.61
CA PRO A 236 1.65 11.88 -0.24
C PRO A 236 2.27 13.18 -0.75
N GLN A 237 3.21 13.78 -0.02
CA GLN A 237 3.90 14.99 -0.46
C GLN A 237 4.89 14.70 -1.58
N ALA A 238 5.70 13.64 -1.46
CA ALA A 238 6.60 13.21 -2.52
C ALA A 238 5.83 12.86 -3.80
N ALA A 239 4.70 12.16 -3.67
CA ALA A 239 3.84 11.80 -4.79
C ALA A 239 3.26 13.05 -5.50
N ARG A 240 2.72 14.01 -4.74
CA ARG A 240 2.19 15.27 -5.29
C ARG A 240 3.27 16.11 -5.93
N ALA A 241 4.46 16.18 -5.30
CA ALA A 241 5.60 16.91 -5.86
C ALA A 241 6.06 16.29 -7.19
N ALA A 242 6.09 14.97 -7.30
CA ALA A 242 6.43 14.26 -8.54
C ALA A 242 5.41 14.54 -9.65
N LEU A 243 4.11 14.43 -9.34
CA LEU A 243 3.04 14.74 -10.30
C LEU A 243 3.06 16.22 -10.75
N GLY A 244 3.37 17.14 -9.84
CA GLY A 244 3.48 18.57 -10.16
C GLY A 244 4.72 18.93 -10.99
N LYS A 245 5.78 18.12 -10.95
CA LYS A 245 7.01 18.28 -11.75
C LYS A 245 6.94 17.57 -13.10
N ALA A 246 6.03 16.60 -13.24
CA ALA A 246 5.88 15.86 -14.48
C ALA A 246 5.44 16.79 -15.63
N GLU A 247 6.04 16.62 -16.79
CA GLU A 247 5.70 17.37 -18.00
C GLU A 247 4.31 16.97 -18.52
N PHE A 248 3.90 15.72 -18.30
CA PHE A 248 2.60 15.20 -18.72
C PHE A 248 2.09 14.09 -17.81
N VAL A 249 0.83 14.16 -17.42
CA VAL A 249 0.19 13.18 -16.54
C VAL A 249 -1.10 12.67 -17.16
N VAL A 250 -1.22 11.34 -17.24
CA VAL A 250 -2.45 10.64 -17.64
C VAL A 250 -3.00 9.91 -16.42
N ALA A 251 -4.26 10.14 -16.08
CA ALA A 251 -4.96 9.42 -15.02
C ALA A 251 -6.02 8.48 -15.61
N LEU A 252 -5.97 7.21 -15.24
CA LEU A 252 -6.99 6.21 -15.50
C LEU A 252 -7.76 5.99 -14.19
N SER A 253 -8.98 6.47 -14.10
CA SER A 253 -9.75 6.45 -12.87
C SER A 253 -11.25 6.23 -13.12
N ALA A 254 -11.91 5.50 -12.23
CA ALA A 254 -13.37 5.39 -12.19
C ALA A 254 -14.04 6.66 -11.60
N TYR A 255 -13.24 7.59 -11.11
CA TYR A 255 -13.69 8.83 -10.47
C TYR A 255 -12.98 10.04 -11.09
N ASP A 256 -13.39 11.24 -10.72
CA ASP A 256 -12.75 12.50 -11.14
C ASP A 256 -11.40 12.76 -10.44
N ALA A 257 -10.83 11.74 -9.82
CA ALA A 257 -9.49 11.79 -9.24
C ALA A 257 -8.45 12.16 -10.29
N GLY A 258 -7.50 13.01 -9.91
CA GLY A 258 -6.48 13.49 -10.84
C GLY A 258 -6.80 14.85 -11.48
N ALA A 259 -7.98 15.40 -11.28
CA ALA A 259 -8.38 16.69 -11.88
C ALA A 259 -7.42 17.86 -11.54
N SER A 260 -6.73 17.79 -10.42
CA SER A 260 -5.76 18.82 -9.99
C SER A 260 -4.42 18.74 -10.71
N TYR A 261 -3.96 17.54 -11.11
CA TYR A 261 -2.61 17.32 -11.66
C TYR A 261 -2.59 16.73 -13.07
N ALA A 262 -3.62 16.01 -13.50
CA ALA A 262 -3.60 15.34 -14.81
C ALA A 262 -3.81 16.30 -15.99
N ASN A 263 -3.22 15.97 -17.13
CA ASN A 263 -3.46 16.57 -18.42
C ASN A 263 -4.61 15.86 -19.16
N VAL A 264 -4.69 14.55 -19.04
CA VAL A 264 -5.73 13.69 -19.59
C VAL A 264 -6.30 12.79 -18.49
N ILE A 265 -7.64 12.69 -18.39
CA ILE A 265 -8.31 11.70 -17.55
C ILE A 265 -9.07 10.77 -18.48
N LEU A 266 -8.81 9.47 -18.36
CA LEU A 266 -9.47 8.40 -19.09
C LEU A 266 -10.40 7.66 -18.13
N PRO A 267 -11.74 7.71 -18.31
CA PRO A 267 -12.67 7.07 -17.40
C PRO A 267 -12.61 5.55 -17.54
N ILE A 268 -12.29 4.85 -16.45
CA ILE A 268 -12.23 3.40 -16.41
C ILE A 268 -13.40 2.78 -15.64
N ALA A 269 -13.70 1.53 -15.97
CA ALA A 269 -14.68 0.72 -15.29
C ALA A 269 -14.27 0.42 -13.85
N ALA A 270 -15.22 0.37 -12.91
CA ALA A 270 -15.03 -0.13 -11.56
C ALA A 270 -14.85 -1.67 -11.56
N PHE A 271 -14.48 -2.24 -10.41
CA PHE A 271 -14.16 -3.67 -10.31
C PHE A 271 -15.32 -4.61 -10.65
N THR A 272 -16.57 -4.18 -10.47
CA THR A 272 -17.79 -4.94 -10.84
C THR A 272 -18.11 -4.86 -12.33
N GLU A 273 -17.49 -3.96 -13.05
CA GLU A 273 -17.77 -3.59 -14.45
C GLU A 273 -16.67 -4.06 -15.42
N THR A 274 -15.63 -4.72 -14.90
CA THR A 274 -14.49 -5.23 -15.68
C THR A 274 -14.27 -6.71 -15.38
N PRO A 275 -13.92 -7.54 -16.37
CA PRO A 275 -13.35 -8.86 -16.10
C PRO A 275 -11.88 -8.74 -15.70
N GLY A 276 -11.37 -9.73 -14.98
CA GLY A 276 -9.96 -9.77 -14.61
C GLY A 276 -9.58 -10.96 -13.76
N SER A 277 -8.37 -10.91 -13.20
CA SER A 277 -7.86 -11.93 -12.29
C SER A 277 -7.13 -11.30 -11.12
N PHE A 278 -7.18 -11.99 -9.97
CA PHE A 278 -6.36 -11.72 -8.81
C PHE A 278 -5.54 -12.94 -8.44
N VAL A 279 -4.34 -12.72 -7.91
CA VAL A 279 -3.56 -13.75 -7.25
C VAL A 279 -3.55 -13.44 -5.77
N ASN A 280 -4.26 -14.25 -5.00
CA ASN A 280 -4.44 -14.02 -3.58
C ASN A 280 -3.14 -14.23 -2.78
N THR A 281 -3.17 -13.93 -1.48
CA THR A 281 -1.97 -13.97 -0.62
C THR A 281 -1.36 -15.38 -0.49
N GLU A 282 -2.10 -16.46 -0.79
CA GLU A 282 -1.55 -17.85 -0.84
C GLU A 282 -1.02 -18.25 -2.23
N GLY A 283 -1.04 -17.33 -3.22
CA GLY A 283 -0.56 -17.60 -4.58
C GLY A 283 -1.60 -18.23 -5.51
N ARG A 284 -2.88 -18.24 -5.15
CA ARG A 284 -3.95 -18.80 -5.98
C ARG A 284 -4.48 -17.77 -6.95
N LEU A 285 -4.40 -18.07 -8.25
CA LEU A 285 -5.03 -17.30 -9.31
C LEU A 285 -6.55 -17.56 -9.32
N GLN A 286 -7.33 -16.49 -9.32
CA GLN A 286 -8.78 -16.52 -9.39
C GLN A 286 -9.28 -15.46 -10.38
N SER A 287 -10.07 -15.88 -11.36
CA SER A 287 -10.63 -15.02 -12.39
C SER A 287 -12.09 -14.69 -12.11
N PHE A 288 -12.54 -13.59 -12.62
CA PHE A 288 -13.94 -13.15 -12.52
C PHE A 288 -14.39 -12.44 -13.80
N TYR A 289 -15.70 -12.36 -13.99
CA TYR A 289 -16.32 -11.63 -15.09
C TYR A 289 -16.98 -10.35 -14.59
N ALA A 290 -17.17 -9.39 -15.51
CA ALA A 290 -17.98 -8.22 -15.22
C ALA A 290 -19.42 -8.65 -14.88
N THR A 291 -19.96 -8.06 -13.81
CA THR A 291 -21.33 -8.33 -13.36
C THR A 291 -22.33 -7.36 -14.00
N VAL A 292 -21.88 -6.14 -14.27
CA VAL A 292 -22.66 -5.06 -14.87
C VAL A 292 -21.82 -4.34 -15.93
N ASN A 293 -22.50 -3.64 -16.84
CA ASN A 293 -21.82 -2.80 -17.82
C ASN A 293 -21.28 -1.52 -17.16
N PRO A 294 -20.13 -1.01 -17.61
CA PRO A 294 -19.66 0.31 -17.19
C PRO A 294 -20.67 1.41 -17.51
N PRO A 295 -20.81 2.43 -16.66
CA PRO A 295 -21.69 3.56 -16.92
C PRO A 295 -21.13 4.46 -18.03
N GLY A 296 -22.02 5.01 -18.87
CA GLY A 296 -21.67 5.95 -19.93
C GLY A 296 -20.59 5.41 -20.86
N GLU A 297 -19.52 6.20 -21.03
CA GLU A 297 -18.39 5.87 -21.91
C GLU A 297 -17.19 5.22 -21.17
N ALA A 298 -17.34 4.86 -19.88
CA ALA A 298 -16.27 4.20 -19.13
C ALA A 298 -15.90 2.85 -19.76
N ARG A 299 -14.61 2.49 -19.73
CA ARG A 299 -14.09 1.26 -20.34
C ARG A 299 -13.20 0.49 -19.37
N PRO A 300 -13.18 -0.86 -19.42
CA PRO A 300 -12.23 -1.65 -18.65
C PRO A 300 -10.80 -1.14 -18.86
N ALA A 301 -10.06 -0.91 -17.75
CA ALA A 301 -8.75 -0.29 -17.81
C ALA A 301 -7.74 -1.12 -18.63
N TRP A 302 -7.84 -2.46 -18.61
CA TRP A 302 -6.99 -3.30 -19.44
C TRP A 302 -7.16 -3.02 -20.96
N LYS A 303 -8.39 -2.71 -21.42
CA LYS A 303 -8.65 -2.30 -22.83
C LYS A 303 -8.01 -0.95 -23.13
N VAL A 304 -8.15 0.00 -22.20
CA VAL A 304 -7.56 1.34 -22.34
C VAL A 304 -6.03 1.25 -22.40
N LEU A 305 -5.39 0.50 -21.50
CA LEU A 305 -3.93 0.29 -21.48
C LEU A 305 -3.44 -0.42 -22.75
N ARG A 306 -4.17 -1.40 -23.23
CA ARG A 306 -3.85 -2.12 -24.47
C ARG A 306 -3.88 -1.18 -25.68
N VAL A 307 -4.95 -0.38 -25.83
CA VAL A 307 -5.05 0.59 -26.93
C VAL A 307 -3.96 1.66 -26.84
N LEU A 308 -3.68 2.14 -25.63
CA LEU A 308 -2.61 3.13 -25.41
C LEU A 308 -1.24 2.57 -25.80
N GLY A 309 -0.94 1.30 -25.45
CA GLY A 309 0.31 0.65 -25.86
C GLY A 309 0.44 0.50 -27.38
N SER A 310 -0.65 0.11 -28.06
CA SER A 310 -0.69 0.07 -29.55
C SER A 310 -0.49 1.46 -30.16
N SER A 311 -1.13 2.51 -29.61
CA SER A 311 -1.00 3.89 -30.07
C SER A 311 0.41 4.45 -29.86
N LEU A 312 1.13 3.95 -28.87
CA LEU A 312 2.55 4.26 -28.64
C LEU A 312 3.49 3.48 -29.58
N GLY A 313 2.97 2.53 -30.35
CA GLY A 313 3.77 1.66 -31.24
C GLY A 313 4.57 0.60 -30.47
N LEU A 314 4.16 0.23 -29.25
CA LEU A 314 4.84 -0.76 -28.44
C LEU A 314 4.44 -2.18 -28.86
N PRO A 315 5.37 -3.13 -28.96
CA PRO A 315 5.07 -4.50 -29.37
C PRO A 315 4.34 -5.29 -28.29
N GLY A 316 3.47 -6.22 -28.72
CA GLY A 316 2.78 -7.17 -27.84
C GLY A 316 1.62 -6.57 -27.06
N PHE A 317 0.96 -5.57 -27.63
CA PHE A 317 -0.32 -5.03 -27.20
C PHE A 317 -1.47 -5.44 -28.14
N GLU A 318 -1.22 -6.35 -29.09
CA GLU A 318 -2.19 -6.92 -30.02
C GLU A 318 -2.97 -8.06 -29.34
N LEU A 319 -3.67 -7.73 -28.24
CA LEU A 319 -4.39 -8.66 -27.38
C LEU A 319 -5.88 -8.28 -27.34
N ASP A 320 -6.76 -9.14 -27.80
CA ASP A 320 -8.18 -8.81 -27.99
C ASP A 320 -9.06 -9.15 -26.79
N THR A 321 -8.62 -10.10 -25.94
CA THR A 321 -9.40 -10.55 -24.79
C THR A 321 -8.57 -10.49 -23.48
N VAL A 322 -9.27 -10.41 -22.35
CA VAL A 322 -8.63 -10.43 -21.02
C VAL A 322 -7.89 -11.75 -20.78
N GLU A 323 -8.38 -12.86 -21.35
CA GLU A 323 -7.73 -14.18 -21.28
C GLU A 323 -6.41 -14.18 -22.03
N GLN A 324 -6.31 -13.54 -23.20
CA GLN A 324 -5.04 -13.38 -23.94
C GLN A 324 -4.05 -12.54 -23.14
N VAL A 325 -4.49 -11.45 -22.49
CA VAL A 325 -3.63 -10.65 -21.62
C VAL A 325 -3.11 -11.49 -20.45
N ARG A 326 -3.98 -12.24 -19.79
CA ARG A 326 -3.62 -13.15 -18.71
C ARG A 326 -2.64 -14.23 -19.18
N ALA A 327 -2.90 -14.87 -20.31
CA ALA A 327 -2.03 -15.87 -20.88
C ALA A 327 -0.64 -15.29 -21.20
N ALA A 328 -0.58 -14.10 -21.75
CA ALA A 328 0.68 -13.38 -22.01
C ALA A 328 1.42 -13.03 -20.70
N CYS A 329 0.69 -12.60 -19.65
CA CYS A 329 1.26 -12.34 -18.34
C CYS A 329 1.85 -13.60 -17.72
N LEU A 330 1.12 -14.70 -17.73
CA LEU A 330 1.55 -15.96 -17.12
C LEU A 330 2.66 -16.65 -17.94
N ALA A 331 2.61 -16.56 -19.28
CA ALA A 331 3.58 -17.16 -20.19
C ALA A 331 3.88 -18.66 -19.89
N GLY A 332 2.86 -19.41 -19.44
CA GLY A 332 3.00 -20.81 -19.05
C GLY A 332 3.78 -21.07 -17.75
N ARG A 333 4.10 -20.03 -16.97
CA ARG A 333 4.85 -20.18 -15.72
C ARG A 333 3.99 -20.84 -14.64
N ASP A 334 4.59 -21.73 -13.85
CA ASP A 334 4.00 -22.25 -12.61
C ASP A 334 4.12 -21.20 -11.50
N ILE A 335 3.00 -20.70 -11.03
CA ILE A 335 2.97 -19.67 -9.97
C ILE A 335 3.60 -20.22 -8.69
N ALA A 336 3.33 -21.49 -8.32
CA ALA A 336 3.86 -22.05 -7.07
C ALA A 336 5.39 -22.09 -7.06
N ALA A 337 6.02 -22.37 -8.21
CA ALA A 337 7.47 -22.37 -8.35
C ALA A 337 8.11 -20.97 -8.25
N LEU A 338 7.35 -19.92 -8.44
CA LEU A 338 7.81 -18.53 -8.34
C LEU A 338 7.70 -17.96 -6.91
N LEU A 339 6.94 -18.59 -6.03
CA LEU A 339 6.70 -18.10 -4.67
C LEU A 339 7.90 -18.39 -3.77
N SER A 340 8.46 -17.34 -3.17
CA SER A 340 9.54 -17.50 -2.17
C SER A 340 9.61 -16.26 -1.26
N ASN A 341 9.71 -16.54 0.06
CA ASN A 341 9.94 -15.50 1.06
C ASN A 341 11.42 -15.45 1.51
N LYS A 342 12.32 -16.06 0.76
CA LYS A 342 13.76 -15.96 1.03
C LYS A 342 14.29 -14.61 0.55
N ILE A 343 15.15 -14.00 1.37
CA ILE A 343 15.83 -12.74 1.07
C ILE A 343 17.33 -12.86 1.36
N ASP A 344 18.14 -12.33 0.46
CA ASP A 344 19.58 -12.12 0.67
C ASP A 344 19.83 -10.66 1.06
N PHE A 345 19.70 -10.36 2.33
CA PHE A 345 19.83 -9.01 2.87
C PHE A 345 20.58 -9.02 4.21
N SER A 346 21.64 -8.24 4.28
CA SER A 346 22.55 -8.10 5.44
C SER A 346 22.68 -6.65 5.88
N GLY A 347 21.56 -5.93 6.05
CA GLY A 347 21.58 -4.56 6.59
C GLY A 347 21.40 -4.55 8.10
N GLU A 348 22.09 -3.63 8.78
CA GLU A 348 21.84 -3.37 10.21
C GLU A 348 20.60 -2.49 10.40
N ALA A 349 19.95 -2.65 11.56
CA ALA A 349 18.86 -1.76 11.95
C ALA A 349 19.38 -0.34 12.15
N LYS A 350 18.71 0.63 11.56
CA LYS A 350 19.07 2.04 11.76
C LYS A 350 18.74 2.46 13.19
N PRO A 351 19.54 3.37 13.78
CA PRO A 351 19.24 3.90 15.10
C PRO A 351 17.88 4.60 15.15
N ALA A 352 17.27 4.59 16.32
CA ALA A 352 16.01 5.29 16.54
C ALA A 352 16.17 6.79 16.29
N PRO A 353 15.25 7.44 15.57
CA PRO A 353 15.29 8.88 15.40
C PRO A 353 14.98 9.57 16.75
N SER A 354 15.57 10.73 16.98
CA SER A 354 15.19 11.57 18.12
C SER A 354 13.85 12.27 17.87
N GLY A 355 12.99 12.34 18.91
CA GLY A 355 11.70 13.05 18.84
C GLY A 355 10.48 12.12 18.82
N ILE A 356 9.29 12.73 18.69
CA ILE A 356 8.02 12.02 18.72
C ILE A 356 7.84 11.28 17.40
N GLN A 357 7.65 9.96 17.45
CA GLN A 357 7.47 9.14 16.26
C GLN A 357 5.99 9.05 15.86
N ARG A 358 5.73 9.17 14.57
CA ARG A 358 4.41 8.95 14.00
C ARG A 358 4.13 7.45 13.85
N ILE A 359 2.99 7.01 14.34
CA ILE A 359 2.38 5.72 14.03
C ILE A 359 1.24 6.01 13.06
N ALA A 360 1.44 5.71 11.79
CA ALA A 360 0.41 5.87 10.78
C ALA A 360 -0.21 4.52 10.45
N ASP A 361 -1.50 4.38 10.69
CA ASP A 361 -2.31 3.31 10.16
C ASP A 361 -3.18 3.83 9.01
N VAL A 362 -3.67 2.92 8.20
CA VAL A 362 -4.66 3.19 7.16
C VAL A 362 -5.97 2.54 7.59
N PRO A 363 -6.93 3.32 8.13
CA PRO A 363 -8.24 2.77 8.47
C PRO A 363 -8.90 2.13 7.25
N ILE A 364 -9.58 0.98 7.46
CA ILE A 364 -10.07 0.14 6.35
C ILE A 364 -10.95 0.88 5.34
N TYR A 365 -11.69 1.89 5.79
CA TYR A 365 -12.58 2.67 4.93
C TYR A 365 -11.93 3.92 4.34
N PHE A 366 -10.61 4.07 4.52
CA PHE A 366 -9.76 5.03 3.79
C PHE A 366 -8.80 4.32 2.82
N ALA A 367 -8.82 2.99 2.76
CA ALA A 367 -7.80 2.18 2.11
C ALA A 367 -7.73 2.36 0.59
N ASP A 368 -8.83 2.69 -0.08
CA ASP A 368 -8.88 2.85 -1.54
C ASP A 368 -9.97 3.86 -1.98
N PRO A 369 -9.96 4.28 -3.26
CA PRO A 369 -10.93 5.25 -3.78
C PRO A 369 -12.40 4.81 -3.67
N LEU A 370 -12.69 3.52 -3.72
CA LEU A 370 -14.04 2.99 -3.66
C LEU A 370 -14.63 3.12 -2.25
N VAL A 371 -13.92 2.62 -1.24
CA VAL A 371 -14.39 2.66 0.16
C VAL A 371 -14.49 4.10 0.67
N ARG A 372 -13.60 5.00 0.23
CA ARG A 372 -13.65 6.43 0.57
C ARG A 372 -14.92 7.12 0.06
N ARG A 373 -15.59 6.57 -0.96
CA ARG A 373 -16.81 7.13 -1.56
C ARG A 373 -18.08 6.38 -1.19
N SER A 374 -17.97 5.33 -0.38
CA SER A 374 -19.13 4.58 0.10
C SER A 374 -19.79 5.29 1.27
N ALA A 375 -20.87 6.02 1.04
CA ALA A 375 -21.56 6.77 2.09
C ALA A 375 -21.91 5.90 3.32
N PRO A 376 -22.44 4.66 3.19
CA PRO A 376 -22.70 3.81 4.36
C PRO A 376 -21.45 3.44 5.16
N LEU A 377 -20.30 3.25 4.51
CA LEU A 377 -19.04 2.94 5.21
C LEU A 377 -18.48 4.15 5.94
N GLN A 378 -18.68 5.35 5.38
CA GLN A 378 -18.22 6.61 5.99
C GLN A 378 -19.01 7.00 7.24
N GLU A 379 -20.20 6.44 7.46
CA GLU A 379 -21.00 6.61 8.69
C GLU A 379 -20.53 5.72 9.86
N THR A 380 -19.59 4.83 9.62
CA THR A 380 -19.08 3.91 10.67
C THR A 380 -18.01 4.57 11.54
N LYS A 381 -17.83 4.05 12.75
CA LYS A 381 -16.73 4.49 13.64
C LYS A 381 -15.34 4.20 13.10
N ASP A 382 -15.19 3.25 12.16
CA ASP A 382 -13.92 2.93 11.50
C ASP A 382 -13.55 3.95 10.40
N ALA A 383 -14.49 4.83 10.03
CA ALA A 383 -14.27 5.98 9.15
C ALA A 383 -14.27 7.32 9.91
N ALA A 384 -14.16 7.30 11.23
CA ALA A 384 -14.08 8.53 12.03
C ALA A 384 -12.87 9.39 11.59
N ALA A 385 -13.07 10.71 11.62
CA ALA A 385 -12.00 11.65 11.27
C ALA A 385 -10.73 11.42 12.11
N PRO A 386 -9.55 11.48 11.52
CA PRO A 386 -8.28 11.31 12.22
C PRO A 386 -8.12 12.27 13.39
N ARG A 387 -7.53 11.75 14.46
CA ARG A 387 -7.09 12.54 15.63
C ARG A 387 -5.58 12.30 15.85
N ALA A 388 -4.96 13.15 16.65
CA ALA A 388 -3.62 12.94 17.18
C ALA A 388 -3.73 12.17 18.51
N TRP A 389 -3.68 10.83 18.43
CA TRP A 389 -3.80 9.95 19.59
C TRP A 389 -2.43 9.80 20.26
N MET A 390 -2.36 9.95 21.59
CA MET A 390 -1.15 9.81 22.38
C MET A 390 -1.47 9.36 23.79
N ASN A 391 -0.48 8.80 24.49
CA ASN A 391 -0.65 8.40 25.87
C ASN A 391 -0.63 9.61 26.81
N ARG A 392 -1.04 9.41 28.06
CA ARG A 392 -1.12 10.45 29.08
C ARG A 392 0.22 11.12 29.35
N ARG A 393 1.32 10.36 29.32
CA ARG A 393 2.66 10.88 29.58
C ARG A 393 3.06 11.91 28.51
N LEU A 394 2.85 11.59 27.25
CA LEU A 394 3.13 12.50 26.14
C LEU A 394 2.22 13.73 26.16
N MET A 395 0.90 13.52 26.43
CA MET A 395 -0.03 14.63 26.59
C MET A 395 0.38 15.60 27.71
N GLY A 396 0.78 15.07 28.86
CA GLY A 396 1.25 15.88 30.00
C GLY A 396 2.52 16.68 29.68
N ARG A 397 3.49 16.04 28.98
CA ARG A 397 4.72 16.70 28.56
C ARG A 397 4.46 17.86 27.58
N LEU A 398 3.48 17.70 26.72
CA LEU A 398 3.08 18.72 25.71
C LEU A 398 2.05 19.73 26.25
N ALA A 399 1.64 19.62 27.52
CA ALA A 399 0.59 20.43 28.13
C ALA A 399 -0.73 20.40 27.31
N LEU A 400 -1.10 19.22 26.81
CA LEU A 400 -2.32 18.98 26.04
C LEU A 400 -3.38 18.27 26.90
N ALA A 401 -4.63 18.61 26.62
CA ALA A 401 -5.81 17.91 27.14
C ALA A 401 -6.56 17.20 25.98
N ASP A 402 -7.37 16.21 26.32
CA ASP A 402 -8.25 15.55 25.34
C ASP A 402 -9.19 16.57 24.69
N GLY A 403 -9.29 16.54 23.37
CA GLY A 403 -10.06 17.48 22.58
C GLY A 403 -9.37 18.79 22.22
N ASP A 404 -8.17 19.07 22.74
CA ASP A 404 -7.40 20.25 22.32
C ASP A 404 -7.11 20.22 20.81
N THR A 405 -7.12 21.40 20.20
CA THR A 405 -6.69 21.53 18.80
C THR A 405 -5.18 21.59 18.75
N VAL A 406 -4.57 20.69 17.97
CA VAL A 406 -3.12 20.62 17.81
C VAL A 406 -2.73 20.73 16.34
N GLN A 407 -1.63 21.44 16.08
CA GLN A 407 -0.96 21.40 14.82
C GLN A 407 0.12 20.32 14.86
N VAL A 408 -0.02 19.33 14.00
CA VAL A 408 0.98 18.29 13.77
C VAL A 408 1.80 18.70 12.57
N ARG A 409 3.14 18.71 12.69
CA ARG A 409 4.07 19.01 11.60
C ARG A 409 4.99 17.86 11.35
N GLN A 410 5.28 17.59 10.07
CA GLN A 410 6.22 16.56 9.63
C GLN A 410 6.97 17.06 8.39
N GLY A 411 8.26 17.37 8.52
CA GLY A 411 8.99 18.08 7.47
C GLY A 411 8.31 19.39 7.14
N GLU A 412 8.04 19.63 5.87
CA GLU A 412 7.31 20.80 5.38
C GLU A 412 5.78 20.65 5.52
N GLY A 413 5.31 19.47 5.91
CA GLY A 413 3.90 19.16 5.98
C GLY A 413 3.26 19.42 7.32
N GLN A 414 1.96 19.69 7.28
CA GLN A 414 1.20 19.97 8.49
C GLN A 414 -0.25 19.51 8.39
N ALA A 415 -0.84 19.23 9.55
CA ALA A 415 -2.27 18.96 9.71
C ALA A 415 -2.77 19.51 11.04
N THR A 416 -3.98 20.06 11.05
CA THR A 416 -4.64 20.50 12.28
C THR A 416 -5.63 19.41 12.71
N LEU A 417 -5.43 18.87 13.90
CA LEU A 417 -6.19 17.73 14.41
C LEU A 417 -6.66 17.98 15.86
N LYS A 418 -7.54 17.13 16.34
CA LYS A 418 -7.88 17.08 17.77
C LYS A 418 -6.95 16.10 18.48
N ALA A 419 -6.35 16.52 19.59
CA ALA A 419 -5.64 15.62 20.49
C ALA A 419 -6.62 14.61 21.10
N ALA A 420 -6.15 13.39 21.34
CA ALA A 420 -6.95 12.35 21.97
C ALA A 420 -6.08 11.40 22.80
N LEU A 421 -6.62 10.93 23.93
CA LEU A 421 -5.94 10.01 24.82
C LEU A 421 -6.06 8.57 24.32
N ASP A 422 -4.91 7.88 24.20
CA ASP A 422 -4.85 6.44 23.94
C ASP A 422 -3.65 5.82 24.68
N GLU A 423 -3.94 5.16 25.81
CA GLU A 423 -2.92 4.50 26.66
C GLU A 423 -2.29 3.24 26.03
N ARG A 424 -2.79 2.81 24.86
CA ARG A 424 -2.27 1.65 24.12
C ARG A 424 -1.03 1.97 23.30
N LEU A 425 -0.57 3.22 23.32
CA LEU A 425 0.56 3.71 22.54
C LEU A 425 1.83 3.75 23.40
N PRO A 426 2.99 3.45 22.82
CA PRO A 426 4.28 3.61 23.52
C PRO A 426 4.58 5.09 23.79
N ASP A 427 5.52 5.32 24.70
CA ASP A 427 6.05 6.66 24.96
C ASP A 427 6.64 7.28 23.70
N GLU A 428 6.64 8.61 23.64
CA GLU A 428 7.17 9.38 22.52
C GLU A 428 6.61 8.97 21.15
N CYS A 429 5.35 8.49 21.14
CA CYS A 429 4.64 8.15 19.91
C CYS A 429 3.30 8.86 19.83
N VAL A 430 2.94 9.28 18.62
CA VAL A 430 1.61 9.79 18.28
C VAL A 430 1.04 8.99 17.13
N ARG A 431 -0.17 8.47 17.29
CA ARG A 431 -0.91 7.82 16.21
C ARG A 431 -1.72 8.86 15.44
N VAL A 432 -1.42 8.99 14.15
CA VAL A 432 -2.12 9.87 13.21
C VAL A 432 -2.37 9.08 11.94
N ALA A 433 -3.62 8.75 11.67
CA ALA A 433 -3.99 7.95 10.50
C ALA A 433 -3.55 8.59 9.18
N ALA A 434 -3.18 7.76 8.22
CA ALA A 434 -2.91 8.14 6.84
C ALA A 434 -4.17 7.99 5.95
N ALA A 435 -4.03 8.25 4.66
CA ALA A 435 -5.06 8.06 3.63
C ALA A 435 -6.35 8.88 3.81
N HIS A 436 -6.33 9.92 4.64
CA HIS A 436 -7.47 10.82 4.85
C HIS A 436 -7.13 12.24 4.42
N ARG A 437 -8.11 12.96 3.89
CA ARG A 437 -7.93 14.34 3.38
C ARG A 437 -7.36 15.30 4.43
N SER A 438 -7.75 15.17 5.70
CA SER A 438 -7.23 16.02 6.79
C SER A 438 -5.76 15.74 7.14
N THR A 439 -5.20 14.60 6.75
CA THR A 439 -3.82 14.19 7.03
C THR A 439 -2.95 14.06 5.76
N ALA A 440 -3.55 14.24 4.58
CA ALA A 440 -2.83 14.23 3.30
C ALA A 440 -1.77 15.35 3.16
N GLY A 441 -1.89 16.39 4.00
CA GLY A 441 -0.90 17.46 4.10
C GLY A 441 0.35 17.07 4.90
N LEU A 442 0.35 15.94 5.61
CA LEU A 442 1.53 15.41 6.30
C LEU A 442 2.46 14.71 5.30
N GLY A 443 3.72 14.52 5.68
CA GLY A 443 4.69 13.73 4.92
C GLY A 443 4.50 12.23 5.07
N ALA A 444 5.61 11.50 4.99
CA ALA A 444 5.64 10.03 5.02
C ALA A 444 4.88 9.43 6.21
N MET A 445 4.35 8.22 6.03
CA MET A 445 3.63 7.49 7.08
C MET A 445 4.49 7.22 8.32
N PHE A 446 5.80 7.21 8.17
CA PHE A 446 6.77 7.03 9.25
C PHE A 446 7.67 8.25 9.37
N GLY A 447 8.28 8.42 10.54
CA GLY A 447 9.19 9.51 10.83
C GLY A 447 8.82 10.26 12.11
N THR A 448 9.53 11.35 12.36
CA THR A 448 9.28 12.19 13.53
C THR A 448 8.33 13.34 13.19
N VAL A 449 7.59 13.75 14.20
CA VAL A 449 6.65 14.86 14.12
C VAL A 449 6.82 15.81 15.30
N THR A 450 6.36 17.04 15.13
CA THR A 450 6.16 17.97 16.25
C THR A 450 4.67 18.24 16.43
N LEU A 451 4.27 18.49 17.68
CA LEU A 451 2.91 18.83 18.02
C LEU A 451 2.88 20.12 18.84
N GLU A 452 2.07 21.07 18.41
CA GLU A 452 1.90 22.35 19.08
C GLU A 452 0.41 22.61 19.32
N LYS A 453 0.06 23.06 20.53
CA LYS A 453 -1.31 23.48 20.83
C LYS A 453 -1.67 24.73 20.02
N VAL A 454 -2.74 24.65 19.26
CA VAL A 454 -3.28 25.85 18.57
C VAL A 454 -4.00 26.71 19.61
N ARG A 455 -3.48 27.88 19.87
CA ARG A 455 -4.16 28.87 20.71
C ARG A 455 -5.26 29.50 19.85
N MET A 456 -6.52 29.30 20.26
CA MET A 456 -7.60 30.12 19.70
C MET A 456 -7.40 31.54 20.22
N GLU A 457 -7.07 32.49 19.36
CA GLU A 457 -7.24 33.91 19.69
C GLU A 457 -8.71 34.12 20.04
N LYS A 458 -8.99 34.53 21.26
CA LYS A 458 -10.31 35.01 21.59
C LYS A 458 -10.53 36.23 20.73
N VAL A 459 -11.38 36.11 19.70
CA VAL A 459 -11.93 37.26 19.01
C VAL A 459 -12.71 38.02 20.07
N ALA A 460 -12.19 39.19 20.47
CA ALA A 460 -12.79 40.09 21.44
C ALA A 460 -14.04 40.73 20.85
#